data_eab672b0717417dae02d87082d201cfd
#
_entry.id   eab672b0717417dae02d87082d201cfd
#
_cell.length_a   1.000
_cell.length_b   1.000
_cell.length_c   1.000
_cell.angle_alpha   90.00
_cell.angle_beta   90.00
_cell.angle_gamma   90.00
#
_symmetry.space_group_name_H-M   'P 1'
#
loop_
_entity.id
_entity.type
_entity.pdbx_description
1 polymer ?
#
loop_
_entity_poly.entity_id
_entity_poly.type
_entity_poly.pdbx_seq_one_letter_code
_entity_poly.pdbx_strand_id
1 'polypeptide(L)'
;MNRITTTLLAVAVCGFSAFSQNNGAITPDVLGKLKKMQGSAAADKALANALTATDINVLTRNAANPVAQNKFFSNYVKSEGITDQKSSGRCWLFTGLNVMRAKMIAKYGLGEFKFSQSYSFFYDQLEKSNLFLQGIIDNAKKPMDDKLVEWLFKNPLSDGGQFTGIADIISKYGVVPSDIMPETFASNNTSRMNMLISYKLRQFGLELREKAAKGAKKDEIQKRKVEMLGTVYHMLSLFLGTPPEKFTWTMTDKSGKPISTKEYTPKGFY
;
A
#
# COMPACT_ATOMS: atom_id res chain seq x y z
N MET A 1 -39.40 -54.72 -55.44
CA MET A 1 -38.82 -53.58 -56.19
C MET A 1 -38.86 -52.38 -55.29
N ASN A 2 -37.81 -52.14 -54.52
CA ASN A 2 -37.72 -50.92 -53.68
C ASN A 2 -36.44 -50.18 -54.04
N ARG A 3 -36.65 -48.97 -54.55
CA ARG A 3 -35.53 -48.05 -54.85
C ARG A 3 -35.18 -47.30 -53.60
N ILE A 4 -33.95 -47.49 -53.12
CA ILE A 4 -33.36 -46.71 -52.04
C ILE A 4 -32.73 -45.47 -52.65
N THR A 5 -33.30 -44.33 -52.33
CA THR A 5 -32.80 -43.01 -52.73
C THR A 5 -31.78 -42.59 -51.68
N THR A 6 -30.51 -42.60 -52.04
CA THR A 6 -29.44 -42.10 -51.18
C THR A 6 -29.33 -40.59 -51.31
N THR A 7 -29.73 -39.86 -50.27
CA THR A 7 -29.56 -38.39 -50.19
C THR A 7 -28.17 -38.09 -49.69
N LEU A 8 -27.29 -37.57 -50.55
CA LEU A 8 -26.00 -37.01 -50.16
C LEU A 8 -26.23 -35.66 -49.46
N LEU A 9 -25.93 -35.64 -48.16
CA LEU A 9 -25.88 -34.39 -47.37
C LEU A 9 -24.53 -33.73 -47.60
N ALA A 10 -24.45 -32.72 -48.46
CA ALA A 10 -23.24 -31.89 -48.59
C ALA A 10 -23.12 -30.98 -47.39
N VAL A 11 -22.19 -31.32 -46.47
CA VAL A 11 -21.79 -30.40 -45.34
C VAL A 11 -20.91 -29.32 -45.96
N ALA A 12 -21.45 -28.15 -46.18
CA ALA A 12 -20.67 -26.96 -46.48
C ALA A 12 -19.94 -26.50 -45.23
N VAL A 13 -18.67 -26.87 -45.14
CA VAL A 13 -17.74 -26.29 -44.14
C VAL A 13 -17.49 -24.85 -44.56
N CYS A 14 -18.27 -23.91 -44.01
CA CYS A 14 -17.94 -22.49 -44.06
C CYS A 14 -16.66 -22.25 -43.27
N GLY A 15 -15.54 -22.25 -43.99
CA GLY A 15 -14.27 -21.76 -43.43
C GLY A 15 -14.44 -20.27 -43.08
N PHE A 16 -14.63 -19.98 -41.80
CA PHE A 16 -14.45 -18.62 -41.30
C PHE A 16 -12.98 -18.28 -41.45
N SER A 17 -12.61 -17.68 -42.57
CA SER A 17 -11.35 -16.96 -42.68
C SER A 17 -11.44 -15.80 -41.68
N ALA A 18 -10.82 -15.97 -40.51
CA ALA A 18 -10.57 -14.89 -39.60
C ALA A 18 -9.72 -13.86 -40.37
N PHE A 19 -10.34 -12.83 -40.94
CA PHE A 19 -9.64 -11.65 -41.38
C PHE A 19 -9.04 -10.99 -40.15
N SER A 20 -7.84 -11.46 -39.72
CA SER A 20 -6.99 -10.71 -38.83
C SER A 20 -6.75 -9.37 -39.50
N GLN A 21 -7.25 -8.29 -38.89
CA GLN A 21 -6.94 -6.94 -39.33
C GLN A 21 -5.41 -6.79 -39.29
N ASN A 22 -4.79 -6.78 -40.48
CA ASN A 22 -3.32 -6.71 -40.67
C ASN A 22 -2.73 -5.37 -40.27
N ASN A 23 -3.49 -4.41 -39.79
CA ASN A 23 -2.97 -3.12 -39.31
C ASN A 23 -2.40 -3.30 -37.90
N GLY A 24 -1.08 -3.43 -37.82
CA GLY A 24 -0.33 -3.50 -36.56
C GLY A 24 0.14 -4.92 -36.16
N ALA A 25 -0.21 -5.97 -36.90
CA ALA A 25 0.27 -7.33 -36.60
C ALA A 25 1.73 -7.52 -37.07
N ILE A 26 2.50 -8.29 -36.30
CA ILE A 26 3.82 -8.75 -36.72
C ILE A 26 3.63 -9.87 -37.73
N THR A 27 3.73 -9.53 -39.02
CA THR A 27 3.62 -10.48 -40.14
C THR A 27 4.92 -11.30 -40.26
N PRO A 28 4.89 -12.46 -40.98
CA PRO A 28 6.10 -13.22 -41.27
C PRO A 28 7.21 -12.41 -41.93
N ASP A 29 6.84 -11.45 -42.82
CA ASP A 29 7.80 -10.53 -43.44
C ASP A 29 8.44 -9.57 -42.43
N VAL A 30 7.64 -8.96 -41.55
CA VAL A 30 8.12 -8.12 -40.46
C VAL A 30 9.03 -8.92 -39.54
N LEU A 31 8.64 -10.13 -39.15
CA LEU A 31 9.46 -10.99 -38.32
C LEU A 31 10.78 -11.35 -39.00
N GLY A 32 10.77 -11.62 -40.31
CA GLY A 32 11.98 -11.85 -41.10
C GLY A 32 12.92 -10.65 -41.10
N LYS A 33 12.39 -9.44 -41.20
CA LYS A 33 13.20 -8.20 -41.09
C LYS A 33 13.78 -8.03 -39.70
N LEU A 34 12.99 -8.22 -38.64
CA LEU A 34 13.47 -8.12 -37.25
C LEU A 34 14.59 -9.12 -36.95
N LYS A 35 14.48 -10.36 -37.41
CA LYS A 35 15.55 -11.36 -37.26
C LYS A 35 16.85 -10.96 -37.95
N LYS A 36 16.79 -10.30 -39.12
CA LYS A 36 17.97 -9.79 -39.83
C LYS A 36 18.59 -8.58 -39.13
N MET A 37 17.82 -7.81 -38.38
CA MET A 37 18.30 -6.65 -37.61
C MET A 37 18.99 -7.06 -36.32
N GLN A 38 18.80 -8.30 -35.86
CA GLN A 38 19.43 -8.79 -34.65
C GLN A 38 20.94 -8.83 -34.81
N GLY A 39 21.67 -8.04 -34.00
CA GLY A 39 23.11 -8.02 -33.96
C GLY A 39 23.71 -9.37 -33.53
N SER A 40 24.88 -9.71 -34.07
CA SER A 40 25.68 -10.90 -33.73
C SER A 40 27.03 -10.53 -33.12
N ALA A 41 27.19 -9.30 -32.63
CA ALA A 41 28.45 -8.84 -32.04
C ALA A 41 28.81 -9.66 -30.79
N ALA A 42 30.12 -9.91 -30.60
CA ALA A 42 30.59 -10.64 -29.41
C ALA A 42 30.13 -9.97 -28.09
N ALA A 43 30.04 -8.64 -28.10
CA ALA A 43 29.52 -7.86 -26.98
C ALA A 43 28.05 -8.18 -26.68
N ASP A 44 27.20 -8.34 -27.71
CA ASP A 44 25.78 -8.69 -27.53
C ASP A 44 25.60 -10.08 -26.92
N LYS A 45 26.45 -11.04 -27.31
CA LYS A 45 26.45 -12.39 -26.74
C LYS A 45 26.88 -12.37 -25.28
N ALA A 46 27.91 -11.61 -24.92
CA ALA A 46 28.35 -11.47 -23.54
C ALA A 46 27.26 -10.80 -22.66
N LEU A 47 26.65 -9.72 -23.18
CA LEU A 47 25.56 -9.03 -22.51
C LEU A 47 24.32 -9.92 -22.34
N ALA A 48 23.95 -10.69 -23.38
CA ALA A 48 22.84 -11.65 -23.30
C ALA A 48 23.08 -12.70 -22.22
N ASN A 49 24.30 -13.27 -22.15
CA ASN A 49 24.65 -14.23 -21.10
C ASN A 49 24.58 -13.61 -19.70
N ALA A 50 25.05 -12.36 -19.54
CA ALA A 50 24.97 -11.64 -18.27
C ALA A 50 23.51 -11.36 -17.86
N LEU A 51 22.70 -10.87 -18.80
CA LEU A 51 21.29 -10.52 -18.54
C LEU A 51 20.41 -11.75 -18.29
N THR A 52 20.73 -12.89 -18.86
CA THR A 52 19.98 -14.13 -18.58
C THR A 52 20.34 -14.78 -17.25
N ALA A 53 21.51 -14.46 -16.69
CA ALA A 53 22.02 -15.07 -15.45
C ALA A 53 21.96 -14.15 -14.23
N THR A 54 21.80 -12.82 -14.42
CA THR A 54 21.97 -11.84 -13.35
C THR A 54 20.93 -10.73 -13.45
N ASP A 55 20.45 -10.26 -12.29
CA ASP A 55 19.54 -9.11 -12.20
C ASP A 55 20.17 -7.85 -12.83
N ILE A 56 19.41 -7.18 -13.68
CA ILE A 56 19.83 -5.97 -14.39
C ILE A 56 20.33 -4.85 -13.45
N ASN A 57 19.73 -4.73 -12.25
CA ASN A 57 20.15 -3.74 -11.26
C ASN A 57 21.56 -4.01 -10.71
N VAL A 58 22.02 -5.25 -10.76
CA VAL A 58 23.39 -5.61 -10.39
C VAL A 58 24.34 -5.25 -11.54
N LEU A 59 23.97 -5.54 -12.77
CA LEU A 59 24.77 -5.29 -13.96
C LEU A 59 24.94 -3.81 -14.28
N THR A 60 23.96 -2.97 -13.95
CA THR A 60 24.01 -1.51 -14.21
C THR A 60 24.85 -0.74 -13.19
N ARG A 61 25.37 -1.38 -12.14
CA ARG A 61 26.27 -0.72 -11.20
C ARG A 61 27.61 -0.40 -11.87
N ASN A 62 27.94 0.88 -11.91
CA ASN A 62 29.23 1.31 -12.41
C ASN A 62 30.32 1.08 -11.35
N ALA A 63 31.04 -0.04 -11.45
CA ALA A 63 32.10 -0.38 -10.51
C ALA A 63 33.33 0.58 -10.61
N ALA A 64 33.49 1.26 -11.73
CA ALA A 64 34.60 2.20 -11.97
C ALA A 64 34.34 3.59 -11.36
N ASN A 65 33.14 3.86 -10.86
CA ASN A 65 32.80 5.15 -10.24
C ASN A 65 32.52 4.97 -8.72
N PRO A 66 33.55 4.71 -7.89
CA PRO A 66 33.40 4.77 -6.45
C PRO A 66 33.19 6.24 -6.08
N VAL A 67 31.95 6.68 -5.96
CA VAL A 67 31.66 8.02 -5.43
C VAL A 67 32.12 8.02 -3.98
N ALA A 68 33.28 8.60 -3.74
CA ALA A 68 33.73 8.93 -2.40
C ALA A 68 32.80 10.03 -1.87
N GLN A 69 31.69 9.60 -1.26
CA GLN A 69 30.78 10.54 -0.60
C GLN A 69 31.48 11.14 0.61
N ASN A 70 31.56 12.46 0.66
CA ASN A 70 31.95 13.15 1.86
C ASN A 70 30.88 12.89 2.94
N LYS A 71 31.28 12.18 4.03
CA LYS A 71 30.41 11.84 5.16
C LYS A 71 30.48 12.86 6.30
N PHE A 72 31.15 13.99 6.11
CA PHE A 72 31.21 15.06 7.08
C PHE A 72 29.93 15.91 7.02
N PHE A 73 29.27 16.06 8.16
CA PHE A 73 28.10 16.91 8.34
C PHE A 73 28.37 17.89 9.49
N SER A 74 28.12 19.19 9.27
CA SER A 74 28.26 20.23 10.31
C SER A 74 27.27 20.05 11.45
N ASN A 75 26.11 19.46 11.19
CA ASN A 75 25.07 19.14 12.18
C ASN A 75 24.69 17.68 12.04
N TYR A 76 24.72 16.95 13.13
CA TYR A 76 24.38 15.54 13.19
C TYR A 76 23.41 15.23 14.32
N VAL A 77 22.27 14.63 14.01
CA VAL A 77 21.29 14.16 14.99
C VAL A 77 21.42 12.65 15.14
N LYS A 78 21.81 12.18 16.32
CA LYS A 78 21.89 10.74 16.63
C LYS A 78 20.48 10.17 16.73
N SER A 79 20.19 9.13 16.00
CA SER A 79 18.89 8.45 15.96
C SER A 79 18.96 6.99 16.42
N GLU A 80 20.00 6.56 17.09
CA GLU A 80 20.22 5.19 17.60
C GLU A 80 19.41 4.10 16.85
N GLY A 81 20.07 3.30 16.02
CA GLY A 81 19.45 2.24 15.21
C GLY A 81 18.75 2.71 13.93
N ILE A 82 18.36 1.74 13.11
CA ILE A 82 17.68 1.90 11.83
C ILE A 82 16.28 1.30 11.93
N THR A 83 15.32 1.89 11.23
CA THR A 83 13.98 1.33 11.05
C THR A 83 13.78 0.95 9.59
N ASP A 84 13.06 -0.15 9.34
CA ASP A 84 12.80 -0.69 8.02
C ASP A 84 11.29 -0.87 7.82
N GLN A 85 10.73 -0.18 6.82
CA GLN A 85 9.30 -0.25 6.51
C GLN A 85 8.87 -1.53 5.80
N LYS A 86 9.81 -2.39 5.41
CA LYS A 86 9.57 -3.62 4.65
C LYS A 86 8.77 -3.37 3.36
N SER A 87 7.90 -4.30 3.00
CA SER A 87 7.04 -4.23 1.81
C SER A 87 5.77 -3.41 2.08
N SER A 88 5.95 -2.12 2.41
CA SER A 88 4.85 -1.19 2.70
C SER A 88 5.14 0.21 2.18
N GLY A 89 4.12 1.02 1.92
CA GLY A 89 4.24 2.44 1.52
C GLY A 89 4.33 3.42 2.69
N ARG A 90 4.76 2.98 3.88
CA ARG A 90 4.78 3.76 5.12
C ARG A 90 6.02 4.61 5.35
N CYS A 91 6.82 4.93 4.31
CA CYS A 91 8.06 5.71 4.43
C CYS A 91 7.83 7.06 5.16
N TRP A 92 6.74 7.75 4.86
CA TRP A 92 6.33 9.01 5.48
C TRP A 92 6.14 8.87 6.99
N LEU A 93 5.49 7.79 7.42
CA LEU A 93 5.23 7.45 8.82
C LEU A 93 6.52 7.12 9.58
N PHE A 94 7.34 6.25 9.00
CA PHE A 94 8.65 5.89 9.57
C PHE A 94 9.55 7.12 9.73
N THR A 95 9.59 7.99 8.71
CA THR A 95 10.38 9.22 8.75
C THR A 95 9.90 10.16 9.87
N GLY A 96 8.59 10.42 9.97
CA GLY A 96 8.03 11.28 11.00
C GLY A 96 8.30 10.77 12.41
N LEU A 97 8.07 9.49 12.66
CA LEU A 97 8.35 8.86 13.96
C LEU A 97 9.84 8.82 14.29
N ASN A 98 10.72 8.67 13.29
CA ASN A 98 12.17 8.71 13.51
C ASN A 98 12.66 10.10 13.91
N VAL A 99 12.08 11.18 13.36
CA VAL A 99 12.40 12.55 13.80
C VAL A 99 12.03 12.74 15.28
N MET A 100 10.84 12.28 15.69
CA MET A 100 10.41 12.36 17.09
C MET A 100 11.27 11.49 18.01
N ARG A 101 11.59 10.26 17.58
CA ARG A 101 12.43 9.33 18.31
C ARG A 101 13.77 9.93 18.67
N ALA A 102 14.45 10.57 17.73
CA ALA A 102 15.73 11.20 17.95
C ALA A 102 15.69 12.25 19.07
N LYS A 103 14.63 13.08 19.11
CA LYS A 103 14.41 14.06 20.17
C LYS A 103 14.18 13.39 21.54
N MET A 104 13.40 12.34 21.59
CA MET A 104 13.12 11.59 22.81
C MET A 104 14.38 10.94 23.36
N ILE A 105 15.17 10.25 22.52
CA ILE A 105 16.43 9.64 22.90
C ILE A 105 17.39 10.68 23.46
N ALA A 106 17.54 11.83 22.81
CA ALA A 106 18.43 12.90 23.28
C ALA A 106 17.95 13.49 24.61
N LYS A 107 16.64 13.71 24.77
CA LYS A 107 16.07 14.32 25.99
C LYS A 107 16.20 13.44 27.22
N TYR A 108 16.02 12.14 27.08
CA TYR A 108 15.96 11.20 28.21
C TYR A 108 17.19 10.29 28.30
N GLY A 109 18.18 10.44 27.42
CA GLY A 109 19.38 9.61 27.42
C GLY A 109 19.12 8.13 27.15
N LEU A 110 18.11 7.84 26.33
CA LEU A 110 17.68 6.47 26.06
C LEU A 110 18.70 5.72 25.18
N GLY A 111 18.67 4.39 25.26
CA GLY A 111 19.27 3.51 24.27
C GLY A 111 18.43 3.42 22.99
N GLU A 112 18.41 2.25 22.36
CA GLU A 112 17.56 2.02 21.21
C GLU A 112 16.08 2.10 21.61
N PHE A 113 15.38 3.07 21.07
CA PHE A 113 13.95 3.29 21.28
C PHE A 113 13.25 3.43 19.93
N LYS A 114 12.05 2.88 19.83
CA LYS A 114 11.19 3.02 18.65
C LYS A 114 9.75 3.27 19.06
N PHE A 115 9.08 4.19 18.36
CA PHE A 115 7.62 4.27 18.42
C PHE A 115 7.01 3.15 17.59
N SER A 116 5.78 2.74 17.92
CA SER A 116 5.02 1.79 17.14
C SER A 116 4.53 2.43 15.85
N GLN A 117 5.00 1.93 14.73
CA GLN A 117 4.49 2.30 13.43
C GLN A 117 3.12 1.63 13.17
N SER A 118 2.91 0.41 13.66
CA SER A 118 1.62 -0.29 13.55
C SER A 118 0.49 0.46 14.22
N TYR A 119 0.73 1.07 15.38
CA TYR A 119 -0.25 1.88 16.10
C TYR A 119 -0.70 3.09 15.28
N SER A 120 0.24 3.91 14.82
CA SER A 120 -0.08 5.10 14.03
C SER A 120 -0.67 4.74 12.65
N PHE A 121 -0.21 3.65 12.05
CA PHE A 121 -0.75 3.15 10.78
C PHE A 121 -2.19 2.64 10.91
N PHE A 122 -2.55 2.02 12.03
CA PHE A 122 -3.92 1.62 12.31
C PHE A 122 -4.89 2.80 12.18
N TYR A 123 -4.58 3.91 12.82
CA TYR A 123 -5.43 5.09 12.79
C TYR A 123 -5.39 5.82 11.45
N ASP A 124 -4.25 5.83 10.77
CA ASP A 124 -4.17 6.35 9.39
C ASP A 124 -5.13 5.60 8.46
N GLN A 125 -5.13 4.28 8.51
CA GLN A 125 -6.02 3.47 7.67
C GLN A 125 -7.50 3.63 8.05
N LEU A 126 -7.80 3.80 9.32
CA LEU A 126 -9.16 4.08 9.80
C LEU A 126 -9.63 5.46 9.33
N GLU A 127 -8.81 6.50 9.43
CA GLU A 127 -9.13 7.86 8.97
C GLU A 127 -9.31 7.93 7.45
N LYS A 128 -8.46 7.27 6.69
CA LYS A 128 -8.61 7.18 5.23
C LYS A 128 -9.89 6.45 4.83
N SER A 129 -10.25 5.40 5.55
CA SER A 129 -11.52 4.70 5.35
C SER A 129 -12.71 5.61 5.66
N ASN A 130 -12.64 6.39 6.72
CA ASN A 130 -13.64 7.41 7.06
C ASN A 130 -13.75 8.49 5.97
N LEU A 131 -12.61 8.96 5.47
CA LEU A 131 -12.57 9.96 4.38
C LEU A 131 -13.21 9.43 3.11
N PHE A 132 -12.91 8.18 2.73
CA PHE A 132 -13.54 7.53 1.58
C PHE A 132 -15.06 7.47 1.76
N LEU A 133 -15.56 6.93 2.87
CA LEU A 133 -17.00 6.78 3.12
C LEU A 133 -17.71 8.14 3.13
N GLN A 134 -17.09 9.16 3.74
CA GLN A 134 -17.64 10.52 3.73
C GLN A 134 -17.66 11.10 2.33
N GLY A 135 -16.57 10.96 1.56
CA GLY A 135 -16.50 11.40 0.18
C GLY A 135 -17.58 10.77 -0.72
N ILE A 136 -17.89 9.49 -0.48
CA ILE A 136 -19.00 8.81 -1.18
C ILE A 136 -20.37 9.40 -0.79
N ILE A 137 -20.60 9.67 0.50
CA ILE A 137 -21.85 10.28 0.98
C ILE A 137 -22.04 11.68 0.37
N ASP A 138 -21.00 12.51 0.41
CA ASP A 138 -21.04 13.88 -0.07
C ASP A 138 -21.29 13.97 -1.59
N ASN A 139 -20.87 12.94 -2.34
CA ASN A 139 -21.02 12.85 -3.78
C ASN A 139 -22.08 11.81 -4.22
N ALA A 140 -22.95 11.36 -3.31
CA ALA A 140 -23.92 10.30 -3.61
C ALA A 140 -24.89 10.61 -4.76
N LYS A 141 -25.19 11.89 -5.00
CA LYS A 141 -26.08 12.35 -6.08
C LYS A 141 -25.40 12.43 -7.45
N LYS A 142 -24.06 12.43 -7.51
CA LYS A 142 -23.33 12.45 -8.77
C LYS A 142 -23.39 11.09 -9.45
N PRO A 143 -23.35 11.02 -10.80
CA PRO A 143 -23.33 9.75 -11.51
C PRO A 143 -22.02 8.97 -11.26
N MET A 144 -21.99 7.66 -11.61
CA MET A 144 -20.82 6.80 -11.38
C MET A 144 -19.61 7.16 -12.26
N ASP A 145 -19.82 7.80 -13.38
CA ASP A 145 -18.81 8.29 -14.32
C ASP A 145 -18.32 9.72 -14.01
N ASP A 146 -18.82 10.36 -12.92
CA ASP A 146 -18.21 11.58 -12.41
C ASP A 146 -16.75 11.30 -12.00
N LYS A 147 -15.82 12.11 -12.47
CA LYS A 147 -14.37 11.91 -12.28
C LYS A 147 -13.96 11.76 -10.81
N LEU A 148 -14.61 12.49 -9.89
CA LEU A 148 -14.32 12.38 -8.46
C LEU A 148 -14.86 11.07 -7.89
N VAL A 149 -16.08 10.66 -8.27
CA VAL A 149 -16.67 9.39 -7.84
C VAL A 149 -15.84 8.22 -8.37
N GLU A 150 -15.45 8.25 -9.63
CA GLU A 150 -14.58 7.24 -10.24
C GLU A 150 -13.22 7.16 -9.49
N TRP A 151 -12.62 8.31 -9.20
CA TRP A 151 -11.35 8.36 -8.47
C TRP A 151 -11.47 7.79 -7.05
N LEU A 152 -12.54 8.12 -6.31
CA LEU A 152 -12.80 7.55 -4.98
C LEU A 152 -12.89 6.02 -5.05
N PHE A 153 -13.67 5.47 -5.98
CA PHE A 153 -13.80 4.03 -6.12
C PHE A 153 -12.54 3.33 -6.62
N LYS A 154 -11.70 3.99 -7.39
CA LYS A 154 -10.39 3.47 -7.79
C LYS A 154 -9.42 3.44 -6.61
N ASN A 155 -9.45 4.47 -5.76
CA ASN A 155 -8.45 4.70 -4.70
C ASN A 155 -9.10 4.80 -3.31
N PRO A 156 -9.83 3.77 -2.84
CA PRO A 156 -10.52 3.85 -1.55
C PRO A 156 -9.56 3.89 -0.36
N LEU A 157 -8.35 3.33 -0.50
CA LEU A 157 -7.37 3.21 0.55
C LEU A 157 -5.96 3.11 -0.03
N SER A 158 -4.98 3.72 0.65
CA SER A 158 -3.56 3.55 0.36
C SER A 158 -2.73 3.67 1.64
N ASP A 159 -1.52 3.11 1.65
CA ASP A 159 -0.58 3.21 2.77
C ASP A 159 0.40 4.39 2.65
N GLY A 160 0.37 5.12 1.54
CA GLY A 160 1.14 6.34 1.34
C GLY A 160 0.62 7.53 2.15
N GLY A 161 1.47 8.52 2.38
CA GLY A 161 1.10 9.74 3.09
C GLY A 161 2.23 10.78 3.08
N GLN A 162 2.05 11.84 3.86
CA GLN A 162 2.97 12.96 3.98
C GLN A 162 3.21 13.32 5.45
N PHE A 163 4.19 14.19 5.73
CA PHE A 163 4.54 14.62 7.09
C PHE A 163 3.36 15.23 7.86
N THR A 164 2.52 16.01 7.20
CA THR A 164 1.30 16.56 7.83
C THR A 164 0.36 15.46 8.33
N GLY A 165 0.22 14.37 7.59
CA GLY A 165 -0.61 13.24 8.00
C GLY A 165 -0.13 12.59 9.29
N ILE A 166 1.19 12.38 9.47
CA ILE A 166 1.70 11.85 10.74
C ILE A 166 1.52 12.84 11.89
N ALA A 167 1.70 14.14 11.65
CA ALA A 167 1.47 15.15 12.67
C ALA A 167 0.02 15.16 13.16
N ASP A 168 -0.95 15.04 12.25
CA ASP A 168 -2.38 14.98 12.58
C ASP A 168 -2.74 13.69 13.34
N ILE A 169 -2.24 12.53 12.90
CA ILE A 169 -2.47 11.24 13.58
C ILE A 169 -1.92 11.28 15.00
N ILE A 170 -0.70 11.73 15.19
CA ILE A 170 -0.07 11.80 16.51
C ILE A 170 -0.82 12.78 17.42
N SER A 171 -1.17 13.95 16.92
CA SER A 171 -1.91 14.96 17.68
C SER A 171 -3.28 14.45 18.11
N LYS A 172 -3.94 13.66 17.26
CA LYS A 172 -5.28 13.13 17.53
C LYS A 172 -5.28 11.89 18.44
N TYR A 173 -4.38 10.94 18.18
CA TYR A 173 -4.40 9.63 18.80
C TYR A 173 -3.23 9.36 19.76
N GLY A 174 -2.20 10.19 19.74
CA GLY A 174 -0.97 9.96 20.49
C GLY A 174 -0.06 8.92 19.83
N VAL A 175 0.87 8.37 20.63
CA VAL A 175 1.83 7.35 20.23
C VAL A 175 2.04 6.33 21.34
N VAL A 176 2.57 5.17 20.97
CA VAL A 176 2.99 4.13 21.91
C VAL A 176 4.38 3.61 21.55
N PRO A 177 5.14 3.04 22.48
CA PRO A 177 6.38 2.31 22.19
C PRO A 177 6.12 1.10 21.26
N SER A 178 7.14 0.71 20.50
CA SER A 178 7.01 -0.42 19.53
C SER A 178 6.78 -1.78 20.18
N ASP A 179 7.21 -1.98 21.41
CA ASP A 179 6.99 -3.20 22.20
C ASP A 179 5.56 -3.33 22.73
N ILE A 180 4.83 -2.23 22.83
CA ILE A 180 3.41 -2.22 23.24
C ILE A 180 2.49 -2.63 22.09
N MET A 181 2.79 -2.20 20.85
CA MET A 181 2.06 -2.62 19.65
C MET A 181 3.09 -2.87 18.53
N PRO A 182 3.64 -4.08 18.46
CA PRO A 182 4.72 -4.41 17.52
C PRO A 182 4.24 -4.53 16.08
N GLU A 183 5.20 -4.55 15.16
CA GLU A 183 4.93 -4.85 13.75
C GLU A 183 4.40 -6.27 13.59
N THR A 184 3.43 -6.43 12.68
CA THR A 184 2.81 -7.70 12.32
C THR A 184 3.27 -8.13 10.92
N PHE A 185 2.93 -9.35 10.50
CA PHE A 185 3.13 -9.75 9.11
C PHE A 185 2.38 -8.81 8.15
N ALA A 186 1.17 -8.42 8.47
CA ALA A 186 0.34 -7.55 7.62
C ALA A 186 0.86 -6.11 7.56
N SER A 187 1.40 -5.56 8.65
CA SER A 187 2.04 -4.24 8.63
C SER A 187 3.33 -4.23 7.81
N ASN A 188 4.08 -5.33 7.86
CA ASN A 188 5.29 -5.51 7.05
C ASN A 188 5.02 -5.84 5.57
N ASN A 189 3.78 -6.24 5.21
CA ASN A 189 3.34 -6.58 3.85
C ASN A 189 1.91 -6.08 3.63
N THR A 190 1.75 -4.78 3.46
CA THR A 190 0.45 -4.08 3.51
C THR A 190 -0.49 -4.38 2.34
N SER A 191 0.03 -4.82 1.19
CA SER A 191 -0.73 -4.96 -0.07
C SER A 191 -2.00 -5.80 0.08
N ARG A 192 -1.92 -6.98 0.74
CA ARG A 192 -3.05 -7.88 0.88
C ARG A 192 -4.13 -7.33 1.82
N MET A 193 -3.73 -6.77 2.94
CA MET A 193 -4.63 -6.09 3.88
C MET A 193 -5.35 -4.93 3.20
N ASN A 194 -4.60 -4.04 2.54
CA ASN A 194 -5.16 -2.88 1.84
C ASN A 194 -6.14 -3.29 0.74
N MET A 195 -5.83 -4.35 0.00
CA MET A 195 -6.73 -4.89 -1.02
C MET A 195 -8.07 -5.36 -0.43
N LEU A 196 -8.04 -6.12 0.67
CA LEU A 196 -9.24 -6.66 1.31
C LEU A 196 -10.11 -5.56 1.92
N ILE A 197 -9.49 -4.59 2.60
CA ILE A 197 -10.21 -3.42 3.15
C ILE A 197 -10.78 -2.58 1.99
N SER A 198 -10.03 -2.37 0.91
CA SER A 198 -10.49 -1.65 -0.28
C SER A 198 -11.70 -2.31 -0.93
N TYR A 199 -11.74 -3.63 -1.02
CA TYR A 199 -12.93 -4.35 -1.51
C TYR A 199 -14.14 -4.10 -0.62
N LYS A 200 -13.95 -4.15 0.70
CA LYS A 200 -15.01 -3.89 1.65
C LYS A 200 -15.51 -2.45 1.58
N LEU A 201 -14.61 -1.49 1.46
CA LEU A 201 -14.95 -0.08 1.30
C LEU A 201 -15.74 0.18 0.03
N ARG A 202 -15.36 -0.44 -1.11
CA ARG A 202 -16.14 -0.32 -2.35
C ARG A 202 -17.56 -0.88 -2.19
N GLN A 203 -17.71 -2.03 -1.55
CA GLN A 203 -19.03 -2.60 -1.23
C GLN A 203 -19.86 -1.62 -0.40
N PHE A 204 -19.27 -1.04 0.65
CA PHE A 204 -19.91 -0.04 1.50
C PHE A 204 -20.26 1.23 0.73
N GLY A 205 -19.38 1.69 -0.14
CA GLY A 205 -19.63 2.85 -0.98
C GLY A 205 -20.84 2.68 -1.89
N LEU A 206 -20.99 1.50 -2.51
CA LEU A 206 -22.17 1.17 -3.31
C LEU A 206 -23.45 1.15 -2.47
N GLU A 207 -23.42 0.53 -1.29
CA GLU A 207 -24.55 0.49 -0.37
C GLU A 207 -24.98 1.90 0.07
N LEU A 208 -24.02 2.78 0.43
CA LEU A 208 -24.33 4.16 0.84
C LEU A 208 -24.97 4.95 -0.30
N ARG A 209 -24.51 4.79 -1.54
CA ARG A 209 -25.11 5.43 -2.73
C ARG A 209 -26.52 4.92 -2.98
N GLU A 210 -26.73 3.61 -2.86
CA GLU A 210 -28.06 3.00 -3.01
C GLU A 210 -29.05 3.54 -1.95
N LYS A 211 -28.64 3.60 -0.68
CA LYS A 211 -29.45 4.19 0.38
C LYS A 211 -29.79 5.65 0.12
N ALA A 212 -28.81 6.44 -0.33
CA ALA A 212 -29.05 7.83 -0.67
C ALA A 212 -30.02 7.98 -1.87
N ALA A 213 -29.89 7.14 -2.89
CA ALA A 213 -30.79 7.12 -4.04
C ALA A 213 -32.25 6.74 -3.67
N LYS A 214 -32.41 5.88 -2.65
CA LYS A 214 -33.72 5.51 -2.09
C LYS A 214 -34.30 6.56 -1.13
N GLY A 215 -33.62 7.70 -0.93
CA GLY A 215 -34.10 8.79 -0.08
C GLY A 215 -33.88 8.59 1.41
N ALA A 216 -32.93 7.74 1.83
CA ALA A 216 -32.60 7.57 3.24
C ALA A 216 -32.23 8.91 3.91
N LYS A 217 -32.63 9.10 5.16
CA LYS A 217 -32.35 10.32 5.92
C LYS A 217 -30.85 10.43 6.23
N LYS A 218 -30.35 11.66 6.36
CA LYS A 218 -28.93 11.92 6.64
C LYS A 218 -28.45 11.18 7.90
N ASP A 219 -29.23 11.15 8.96
CA ASP A 219 -28.86 10.51 10.22
C ASP A 219 -28.77 8.97 10.06
N GLU A 220 -29.64 8.38 9.26
CA GLU A 220 -29.59 6.95 8.94
C GLU A 220 -28.32 6.60 8.17
N ILE A 221 -27.95 7.42 7.19
CA ILE A 221 -26.71 7.26 6.41
C ILE A 221 -25.49 7.40 7.32
N GLN A 222 -25.47 8.39 8.22
CA GLN A 222 -24.36 8.58 9.16
C GLN A 222 -24.26 7.42 10.18
N LYS A 223 -25.38 6.95 10.71
CA LYS A 223 -25.40 5.76 11.57
C LYS A 223 -24.79 4.56 10.84
N ARG A 224 -25.22 4.33 9.60
CA ARG A 224 -24.70 3.21 8.79
C ARG A 224 -23.20 3.35 8.52
N LYS A 225 -22.69 4.56 8.24
CA LYS A 225 -21.26 4.84 8.11
C LYS A 225 -20.48 4.43 9.36
N VAL A 226 -20.99 4.73 10.57
CA VAL A 226 -20.34 4.33 11.84
C VAL A 226 -20.26 2.80 11.97
N GLU A 227 -21.33 2.07 11.61
CA GLU A 227 -21.34 0.60 11.60
C GLU A 227 -20.29 0.04 10.60
N MET A 228 -20.17 0.66 9.43
CA MET A 228 -19.17 0.30 8.42
C MET A 228 -17.75 0.55 8.93
N LEU A 229 -17.51 1.68 9.59
CA LEU A 229 -16.23 1.97 10.24
C LEU A 229 -15.92 0.98 11.36
N GLY A 230 -16.92 0.54 12.13
CA GLY A 230 -16.76 -0.54 13.10
C GLY A 230 -16.27 -1.85 12.47
N THR A 231 -16.77 -2.18 11.28
CA THR A 231 -16.27 -3.33 10.51
C THR A 231 -14.81 -3.13 10.07
N VAL A 232 -14.46 -1.94 9.59
CA VAL A 232 -13.08 -1.62 9.20
C VAL A 232 -12.16 -1.68 10.41
N TYR A 233 -12.56 -1.11 11.55
CA TYR A 233 -11.83 -1.16 12.81
C TYR A 233 -11.55 -2.62 13.21
N HIS A 234 -12.55 -3.48 13.14
CA HIS A 234 -12.39 -4.90 13.43
C HIS A 234 -11.40 -5.58 12.46
N MET A 235 -11.50 -5.31 11.16
CA MET A 235 -10.54 -5.83 10.18
C MET A 235 -9.12 -5.38 10.49
N LEU A 236 -8.92 -4.09 10.78
CA LEU A 236 -7.61 -3.55 11.16
C LEU A 236 -7.08 -4.21 12.45
N SER A 237 -7.93 -4.45 13.44
CA SER A 237 -7.55 -5.15 14.69
C SER A 237 -7.07 -6.58 14.43
N LEU A 238 -7.68 -7.29 13.48
CA LEU A 238 -7.25 -8.64 13.09
C LEU A 238 -5.90 -8.65 12.38
N PHE A 239 -5.58 -7.62 11.61
CA PHE A 239 -4.34 -7.54 10.85
C PHE A 239 -3.17 -6.93 11.64
N LEU A 240 -3.44 -5.89 12.41
CA LEU A 240 -2.42 -5.04 13.04
C LEU A 240 -2.36 -5.18 14.57
N GLY A 241 -3.33 -5.86 15.17
CA GLY A 241 -3.57 -5.84 16.61
C GLY A 241 -4.49 -4.69 17.03
N THR A 242 -5.06 -4.79 18.22
CA THR A 242 -5.95 -3.76 18.77
C THR A 242 -5.15 -2.68 19.49
N PRO A 243 -5.29 -1.40 19.13
CA PRO A 243 -4.61 -0.32 19.83
C PRO A 243 -4.96 -0.29 21.31
N PRO A 244 -3.99 -0.15 22.22
CA PRO A 244 -4.25 -0.09 23.65
C PRO A 244 -4.86 1.27 24.03
N GLU A 245 -5.82 1.26 24.97
CA GLU A 245 -6.30 2.48 25.62
C GLU A 245 -5.34 2.99 26.67
N LYS A 246 -4.67 2.07 27.39
CA LYS A 246 -3.64 2.31 28.39
C LYS A 246 -2.57 1.23 28.32
N PHE A 247 -1.37 1.57 28.74
CA PHE A 247 -0.26 0.63 28.80
C PHE A 247 0.75 1.03 29.90
N THR A 248 1.37 0.05 30.52
CA THR A 248 2.51 0.28 31.42
C THR A 248 3.80 0.15 30.62
N TRP A 249 4.68 1.12 30.73
CA TRP A 249 5.97 1.09 30.04
C TRP A 249 7.11 1.50 30.97
N THR A 250 8.23 0.77 30.86
CA THR A 250 9.47 1.05 31.61
C THR A 250 10.47 1.72 30.68
N MET A 251 10.78 2.96 30.98
CA MET A 251 11.84 3.71 30.31
C MET A 251 13.20 3.25 30.81
N THR A 252 14.13 2.93 29.91
CA THR A 252 15.49 2.50 30.24
C THR A 252 16.54 3.42 29.64
N ASP A 253 17.65 3.61 30.31
CA ASP A 253 18.82 4.32 29.79
C ASP A 253 19.62 3.44 28.79
N LYS A 254 20.74 3.97 28.29
CA LYS A 254 21.63 3.27 27.36
C LYS A 254 22.26 2.00 27.92
N SER A 255 22.36 1.87 29.25
CA SER A 255 22.90 0.69 29.94
C SER A 255 21.81 -0.37 30.21
N GLY A 256 20.54 -0.08 29.85
CA GLY A 256 19.38 -0.92 30.15
C GLY A 256 18.83 -0.71 31.57
N LYS A 257 19.35 0.25 32.33
CA LYS A 257 18.87 0.54 33.70
C LYS A 257 17.52 1.26 33.64
N PRO A 258 16.52 0.83 34.43
CA PRO A 258 15.23 1.51 34.48
C PRO A 258 15.36 2.95 35.00
N ILE A 259 14.80 3.90 34.26
CA ILE A 259 14.66 5.31 34.64
C ILE A 259 13.31 5.52 35.34
N SER A 260 12.24 4.99 34.76
CA SER A 260 10.88 5.08 35.31
C SER A 260 9.97 4.00 34.74
N THR A 261 9.02 3.53 35.56
CA THR A 261 7.90 2.67 35.13
C THR A 261 6.59 3.39 35.45
N LYS A 262 5.76 3.61 34.43
CA LYS A 262 4.47 4.33 34.59
C LYS A 262 3.40 3.74 33.68
N GLU A 263 2.15 3.93 34.09
CA GLU A 263 0.99 3.77 33.21
C GLU A 263 0.79 5.04 32.37
N TYR A 264 0.53 4.85 31.08
CA TYR A 264 0.27 5.91 30.12
C TYR A 264 -1.00 5.62 29.34
N THR A 265 -1.68 6.67 28.91
CA THR A 265 -2.51 6.64 27.71
C THR A 265 -1.65 7.01 26.50
N PRO A 266 -1.99 6.60 25.29
CA PRO A 266 -1.22 7.00 24.09
C PRO A 266 -1.06 8.52 23.93
N LYS A 267 -2.09 9.29 24.28
CA LYS A 267 -2.02 10.77 24.29
C LYS A 267 -1.16 11.31 25.45
N GLY A 268 -1.18 10.68 26.61
CA GLY A 268 -0.37 11.09 27.75
C GLY A 268 1.10 10.71 27.59
N PHE A 269 1.42 9.77 26.68
CA PHE A 269 2.79 9.41 26.33
C PHE A 269 3.38 10.37 25.28
N TYR A 270 2.56 10.96 24.40
CA TYR A 270 2.96 12.01 23.45
C TYR A 270 3.25 13.31 24.17
#